data_10f0602256d039ed5dc05be035f9e079
#
_entry.id   10f0602256d039ed5dc05be035f9e079
#
_cell.length_a   1.000
_cell.length_b   1.000
_cell.length_c   1.000
_cell.angle_alpha   90.00
_cell.angle_beta   90.00
_cell.angle_gamma   90.00
#
_symmetry.space_group_name_H-M   'P 1'
#
loop_
_entity.id
_entity.type
_entity.pdbx_description
1 polymer ?
#
loop_
_entity_poly.entity_id
_entity_poly.type
_entity_poly.pdbx_seq_one_letter_code
_entity_poly.pdbx_strand_id
1 'polypeptide(L)'
;MKIQAVLIDGFKNLSDVKITFDNITALVALNNFGKSNVLSGIDFGLAFIKASIDDKMEMMANSNLIPINQSMQGRNYKFEVEVLTEEAGQEYRVQYGYEFAWQCDEDEVPEIVQEYLRIKLDEKGQKYTQLISRTAESAMYKSSETGRCSSKIKVEPTELVVNKLRAYDEIYYADIIRKLNSMKFYMENNLDAKSFYRPDPIIRKGIGDMMIDAENLPRIIYQLKDKFNDKYELLKDVYAQLFPDVEDLIVKQYKINGADNDKLPDDAPFVLTNSIYVLYVKDRNLAHPIDFVMMSDGAKRVFMILTKIILSSASNVSLIAIEEPENSVHPRLFQSYIRIISQLLDDCKIIITSHSPYIVSYLEPSWIHVGMNRKPGVAEFFTFKKSGQKQLQQDAEEFHMSMGDYLFSLLADSENNLDDYLECDVNE
;
A
#
# COMPACT_ATOMS: atom_id res chain seq x y z
N MET A 1 2.28 -13.72 1.81
CA MET A 1 2.20 -13.40 0.37
C MET A 1 2.93 -12.11 0.09
N LYS A 2 3.81 -12.11 -0.92
CA LYS A 2 4.59 -10.93 -1.36
C LYS A 2 3.98 -10.38 -2.64
N ILE A 3 3.49 -9.15 -2.62
CA ILE A 3 2.96 -8.47 -3.83
C ILE A 3 4.11 -8.24 -4.81
N GLN A 4 3.87 -8.58 -6.10
CA GLN A 4 4.82 -8.39 -7.19
C GLN A 4 4.38 -7.33 -8.17
N ALA A 5 3.09 -7.29 -8.47
CA ALA A 5 2.52 -6.28 -9.36
C ALA A 5 1.03 -6.05 -9.07
N VAL A 6 0.53 -4.89 -9.42
CA VAL A 6 -0.90 -4.60 -9.56
C VAL A 6 -1.17 -3.97 -10.93
N LEU A 7 -2.36 -4.22 -11.46
CA LEU A 7 -2.89 -3.53 -12.63
C LEU A 7 -4.25 -2.95 -12.27
N ILE A 8 -4.46 -1.68 -12.63
CA ILE A 8 -5.69 -0.94 -12.37
C ILE A 8 -6.11 -0.25 -13.66
N ASP A 9 -7.36 -0.45 -14.06
CA ASP A 9 -7.99 0.28 -15.16
C ASP A 9 -9.39 0.75 -14.77
N GLY A 10 -9.86 1.83 -15.36
CA GLY A 10 -11.21 2.34 -15.16
C GLY A 10 -11.48 2.93 -13.78
N PHE A 11 -10.45 3.39 -13.05
CA PHE A 11 -10.59 4.01 -11.73
C PHE A 11 -10.14 5.47 -11.77
N LYS A 12 -11.03 6.42 -11.46
CA LYS A 12 -10.76 7.86 -11.52
C LYS A 12 -10.19 8.27 -12.88
N ASN A 13 -8.88 8.50 -12.97
CA ASN A 13 -8.17 8.84 -14.22
C ASN A 13 -7.13 7.78 -14.64
N LEU A 14 -7.15 6.60 -14.03
CA LEU A 14 -6.18 5.54 -14.30
C LEU A 14 -6.62 4.70 -15.50
N SER A 15 -5.74 4.56 -16.49
CA SER A 15 -5.93 3.74 -17.69
C SER A 15 -4.81 2.73 -17.81
N ASP A 16 -5.13 1.45 -17.68
CA ASP A 16 -4.19 0.32 -17.80
C ASP A 16 -2.87 0.51 -17.00
N VAL A 17 -2.99 1.08 -15.79
CA VAL A 17 -1.82 1.37 -14.94
C VAL A 17 -1.32 0.08 -14.31
N LYS A 18 -0.14 -0.36 -14.71
CA LYS A 18 0.57 -1.48 -14.12
C LYS A 18 1.74 -1.00 -13.28
N ILE A 19 1.73 -1.36 -12.00
CA ILE A 19 2.82 -1.08 -11.06
C ILE A 19 3.47 -2.39 -10.65
N THR A 20 4.77 -2.50 -10.88
CA THR A 20 5.61 -3.60 -10.38
C THR A 20 6.29 -3.19 -9.08
N PHE A 21 6.37 -4.10 -8.11
CA PHE A 21 6.88 -3.80 -6.78
C PHE A 21 8.25 -4.41 -6.54
N ASP A 22 9.21 -3.55 -6.31
CA ASP A 22 10.44 -3.88 -5.59
C ASP A 22 10.23 -3.72 -4.06
N ASN A 23 11.28 -3.80 -3.26
CA ASN A 23 11.15 -3.56 -1.81
C ASN A 23 10.59 -2.18 -1.54
N ILE A 24 11.10 -1.17 -2.25
CA ILE A 24 10.56 0.19 -2.25
C ILE A 24 10.24 0.54 -3.70
N THR A 25 9.04 1.02 -3.96
CA THR A 25 8.59 1.48 -5.28
C THR A 25 8.15 2.92 -5.19
N ALA A 26 8.61 3.78 -6.08
CA ALA A 26 8.25 5.20 -6.09
C ALA A 26 7.39 5.56 -7.31
N LEU A 27 6.30 6.26 -7.07
CA LEU A 27 5.52 6.95 -8.10
C LEU A 27 5.97 8.40 -8.15
N VAL A 28 6.62 8.79 -9.23
CA VAL A 28 7.17 10.13 -9.45
C VAL A 28 6.41 10.82 -10.57
N ALA A 29 5.82 11.95 -10.29
CA ALA A 29 5.11 12.77 -11.27
C ALA A 29 4.86 14.17 -10.72
N LEU A 30 4.46 15.09 -11.59
CA LEU A 30 3.98 16.41 -11.18
C LEU A 30 2.75 16.32 -10.27
N ASN A 31 2.40 17.44 -9.62
CA ASN A 31 1.20 17.52 -8.79
C ASN A 31 -0.07 17.32 -9.63
N ASN A 32 -1.12 16.80 -9.02
CA ASN A 32 -2.42 16.49 -9.64
C ASN A 32 -2.38 15.47 -10.80
N PHE A 33 -1.29 14.74 -10.93
CA PHE A 33 -1.13 13.77 -12.01
C PHE A 33 -1.96 12.49 -11.81
N GLY A 34 -2.16 12.04 -10.58
CA GLY A 34 -2.87 10.80 -10.28
C GLY A 34 -2.09 9.82 -9.39
N LYS A 35 -0.95 10.22 -8.79
CA LYS A 35 -0.19 9.38 -7.84
C LYS A 35 -1.07 8.83 -6.72
N SER A 36 -1.79 9.70 -6.02
CA SER A 36 -2.73 9.30 -4.94
C SER A 36 -3.91 8.49 -5.48
N ASN A 37 -4.27 8.65 -6.77
CA ASN A 37 -5.31 7.82 -7.39
C ASN A 37 -4.84 6.37 -7.56
N VAL A 38 -3.56 6.13 -7.86
CA VAL A 38 -2.99 4.77 -7.88
C VAL A 38 -3.12 4.13 -6.51
N LEU A 39 -2.71 4.85 -5.44
CA LEU A 39 -2.82 4.33 -4.08
C LEU A 39 -4.28 4.03 -3.71
N SER A 40 -5.20 4.97 -3.99
CA SER A 40 -6.64 4.76 -3.76
C SER A 40 -7.20 3.59 -4.57
N GLY A 41 -6.72 3.39 -5.81
CA GLY A 41 -7.13 2.28 -6.67
C GLY A 41 -6.65 0.93 -6.15
N ILE A 42 -5.45 0.85 -5.58
CA ILE A 42 -4.94 -0.36 -4.91
C ILE A 42 -5.78 -0.66 -3.68
N ASP A 43 -6.02 0.34 -2.83
CA ASP A 43 -6.84 0.19 -1.61
C ASP A 43 -8.25 -0.29 -1.95
N PHE A 44 -8.90 0.39 -2.88
CA PHE A 44 -10.23 0.01 -3.37
C PHE A 44 -10.25 -1.43 -3.91
N GLY A 45 -9.27 -1.81 -4.74
CA GLY A 45 -9.20 -3.14 -5.33
C GLY A 45 -9.03 -4.25 -4.29
N LEU A 46 -8.15 -4.05 -3.30
CA LEU A 46 -7.95 -5.02 -2.22
C LEU A 46 -9.10 -5.04 -1.22
N ALA A 47 -9.76 -3.89 -0.96
CA ALA A 47 -10.96 -3.82 -0.13
C ALA A 47 -12.13 -4.55 -0.79
N PHE A 48 -12.33 -4.39 -2.11
CA PHE A 48 -13.38 -5.06 -2.86
C PHE A 48 -13.30 -6.60 -2.76
N ILE A 49 -12.10 -7.18 -2.79
CA ILE A 49 -11.90 -8.63 -2.63
C ILE A 49 -12.52 -9.12 -1.31
N LYS A 50 -12.42 -8.33 -0.24
CA LYS A 50 -12.83 -8.70 1.14
C LYS A 50 -14.25 -8.31 1.47
N ALA A 51 -14.80 -7.36 0.74
CA ALA A 51 -16.11 -6.77 1.00
C ALA A 51 -17.22 -7.82 0.98
N SER A 52 -18.27 -7.60 1.77
CA SER A 52 -19.51 -8.38 1.70
C SER A 52 -20.21 -8.17 0.35
N ILE A 53 -21.22 -8.96 0.05
CA ILE A 53 -22.02 -8.81 -1.17
C ILE A 53 -22.66 -7.41 -1.20
N ASP A 54 -23.23 -6.99 -0.08
CA ASP A 54 -23.91 -5.69 0.04
C ASP A 54 -22.93 -4.53 -0.10
N ASP A 55 -21.75 -4.60 0.56
CA ASP A 55 -20.70 -3.61 0.41
C ASP A 55 -20.17 -3.53 -1.03
N LYS A 56 -20.05 -4.68 -1.73
CA LYS A 56 -19.67 -4.71 -3.14
C LYS A 56 -20.69 -4.00 -4.02
N MET A 57 -21.97 -4.23 -3.79
CA MET A 57 -23.04 -3.52 -4.50
C MET A 57 -22.90 -2.01 -4.32
N GLU A 58 -22.70 -1.56 -3.08
CA GLU A 58 -22.49 -0.15 -2.78
C GLU A 58 -21.20 0.39 -3.45
N MET A 59 -20.10 -0.34 -3.39
CA MET A 59 -18.84 0.04 -4.04
C MET A 59 -18.99 0.18 -5.56
N MET A 60 -19.75 -0.68 -6.22
CA MET A 60 -19.98 -0.66 -7.67
C MET A 60 -20.96 0.46 -8.07
N ALA A 61 -21.90 0.81 -7.19
CA ALA A 61 -22.89 1.88 -7.40
C ALA A 61 -22.32 3.29 -7.14
N ASN A 62 -21.22 3.41 -6.39
CA ASN A 62 -20.67 4.67 -5.91
C ASN A 62 -19.81 5.42 -6.96
N SER A 63 -20.14 5.32 -8.25
CA SER A 63 -19.49 6.12 -9.29
C SER A 63 -19.55 7.63 -9.00
N ASN A 64 -20.58 8.09 -8.28
CA ASN A 64 -20.73 9.48 -7.86
C ASN A 64 -19.73 9.93 -6.77
N LEU A 65 -19.25 9.02 -5.94
CA LEU A 65 -18.22 9.29 -4.92
C LEU A 65 -16.79 9.09 -5.45
N ILE A 66 -16.65 8.39 -6.56
CA ILE A 66 -15.38 8.15 -7.24
C ILE A 66 -15.39 9.02 -8.51
N PRO A 67 -14.68 10.17 -8.53
CA PRO A 67 -14.69 11.07 -9.67
C PRO A 67 -13.98 10.44 -10.87
N ILE A 68 -14.74 9.73 -11.69
CA ILE A 68 -14.24 9.10 -12.93
C ILE A 68 -14.02 10.18 -13.98
N ASN A 69 -12.84 10.20 -14.58
CA ASN A 69 -12.50 11.12 -15.64
C ASN A 69 -13.45 10.92 -16.84
N GLN A 70 -13.84 12.02 -17.48
CA GLN A 70 -14.77 11.98 -18.63
C GLN A 70 -14.28 11.05 -19.75
N SER A 71 -12.98 10.97 -20.01
CA SER A 71 -12.38 10.07 -21.00
C SER A 71 -12.44 8.58 -20.60
N MET A 72 -12.79 8.30 -19.35
CA MET A 72 -12.90 6.95 -18.78
C MET A 72 -14.35 6.50 -18.60
N GLN A 73 -15.32 7.36 -18.97
CA GLN A 73 -16.74 7.01 -18.89
C GLN A 73 -17.04 5.77 -19.74
N GLY A 74 -17.82 4.84 -19.18
CA GLY A 74 -18.18 3.58 -19.83
C GLY A 74 -17.09 2.50 -19.78
N ARG A 75 -15.93 2.77 -19.18
CA ARG A 75 -14.96 1.71 -18.89
C ARG A 75 -15.34 0.98 -17.63
N ASN A 76 -15.14 -0.34 -17.62
CA ASN A 76 -15.24 -1.16 -16.45
C ASN A 76 -14.07 -0.87 -15.50
N TYR A 77 -14.29 -1.08 -14.19
CA TYR A 77 -13.19 -1.17 -13.25
C TYR A 77 -12.54 -2.54 -13.38
N LYS A 78 -11.23 -2.57 -13.58
CA LYS A 78 -10.43 -3.79 -13.60
C LYS A 78 -9.31 -3.70 -12.58
N PHE A 79 -9.16 -4.77 -11.81
CA PHE A 79 -8.09 -4.93 -10.84
C PHE A 79 -7.44 -6.29 -10.99
N GLU A 80 -6.12 -6.30 -11.04
CA GLU A 80 -5.32 -7.52 -11.00
C GLU A 80 -4.21 -7.37 -9.98
N VAL A 81 -3.94 -8.43 -9.23
CA VAL A 81 -2.79 -8.50 -8.32
C VAL A 81 -2.00 -9.78 -8.62
N GLU A 82 -0.69 -9.62 -8.74
CA GLU A 82 0.27 -10.71 -8.85
C GLU A 82 1.05 -10.82 -7.55
N VAL A 83 1.12 -12.03 -6.97
CA VAL A 83 1.81 -12.27 -5.70
C VAL A 83 2.67 -13.53 -5.76
N LEU A 84 3.73 -13.57 -4.96
CA LEU A 84 4.46 -14.79 -4.64
C LEU A 84 3.97 -15.35 -3.31
N THR A 85 3.85 -16.66 -3.24
CA THR A 85 3.47 -17.41 -2.03
C THR A 85 4.19 -18.74 -1.97
N GLU A 86 4.56 -19.14 -0.77
CA GLU A 86 5.14 -20.46 -0.53
C GLU A 86 4.03 -21.43 -0.09
N GLU A 87 3.98 -22.59 -0.74
CA GLU A 87 3.10 -23.70 -0.41
C GLU A 87 3.91 -25.01 -0.46
N ALA A 88 3.86 -25.81 0.61
CA ALA A 88 4.59 -27.08 0.71
C ALA A 88 6.08 -27.00 0.37
N GLY A 89 6.75 -25.88 0.70
CA GLY A 89 8.17 -25.65 0.43
C GLY A 89 8.51 -25.30 -1.02
N GLN A 90 7.51 -24.98 -1.83
CA GLN A 90 7.68 -24.50 -3.21
C GLN A 90 7.12 -23.08 -3.35
N GLU A 91 7.80 -22.25 -4.14
CA GLU A 91 7.35 -20.88 -4.42
C GLU A 91 6.45 -20.86 -5.65
N TYR A 92 5.28 -20.25 -5.49
CA TYR A 92 4.28 -20.12 -6.53
C TYR A 92 4.01 -18.65 -6.83
N ARG A 93 3.84 -18.36 -8.12
CA ARG A 93 3.33 -17.10 -8.63
C ARG A 93 1.83 -17.22 -8.85
N VAL A 94 1.07 -16.41 -8.15
CA VAL A 94 -0.39 -16.37 -8.19
C VAL A 94 -0.82 -15.06 -8.85
N GLN A 95 -1.70 -15.15 -9.83
CA GLN A 95 -2.31 -14.01 -10.50
C GLN A 95 -3.82 -14.07 -10.25
N TYR A 96 -4.36 -13.05 -9.60
CA TYR A 96 -5.77 -12.90 -9.33
C TYR A 96 -6.28 -11.58 -9.90
N GLY A 97 -7.37 -11.63 -10.64
CA GLY A 97 -7.97 -10.43 -11.21
C GLY A 97 -9.48 -10.55 -11.33
N TYR A 98 -10.13 -9.40 -11.34
CA TYR A 98 -11.56 -9.26 -11.57
C TYR A 98 -11.87 -7.95 -12.30
N GLU A 99 -13.05 -7.92 -12.92
CA GLU A 99 -13.57 -6.77 -13.65
C GLU A 99 -15.07 -6.65 -13.38
N PHE A 100 -15.55 -5.43 -13.15
CA PHE A 100 -16.97 -5.14 -13.02
C PHE A 100 -17.37 -3.88 -13.77
N ALA A 101 -18.63 -3.79 -14.16
CA ALA A 101 -19.22 -2.60 -14.73
C ALA A 101 -19.64 -1.63 -13.61
N TRP A 102 -19.26 -0.33 -13.74
CA TRP A 102 -19.79 0.71 -12.88
C TRP A 102 -21.30 0.88 -13.12
N GLN A 103 -22.08 0.97 -12.07
CA GLN A 103 -23.50 1.32 -12.19
C GLN A 103 -23.62 2.78 -12.64
N CYS A 104 -24.19 2.99 -13.81
CA CYS A 104 -24.43 4.32 -14.37
C CYS A 104 -25.83 4.85 -14.06
N ASP A 105 -26.81 3.95 -14.00
CA ASP A 105 -28.21 4.26 -13.72
C ASP A 105 -28.71 3.45 -12.52
N GLU A 106 -29.65 4.02 -11.74
CA GLU A 106 -30.21 3.37 -10.54
C GLU A 106 -30.95 2.06 -10.86
N ASP A 107 -31.45 1.91 -12.08
CA ASP A 107 -32.17 0.71 -12.55
C ASP A 107 -31.23 -0.42 -13.01
N GLU A 108 -29.93 -0.15 -13.19
CA GLU A 108 -28.95 -1.17 -13.57
C GLU A 108 -28.51 -1.99 -12.36
N VAL A 109 -28.48 -3.31 -12.51
CA VAL A 109 -27.93 -4.20 -11.49
C VAL A 109 -26.43 -4.29 -11.68
N PRO A 110 -25.62 -3.93 -10.66
CA PRO A 110 -24.17 -4.05 -10.76
C PRO A 110 -23.75 -5.50 -11.01
N GLU A 111 -22.79 -5.73 -11.89
CA GLU A 111 -22.36 -7.06 -12.29
C GLU A 111 -20.83 -7.18 -12.39
N ILE A 112 -20.28 -8.28 -11.85
CA ILE A 112 -18.91 -8.70 -12.07
C ILE A 112 -18.86 -9.43 -13.42
N VAL A 113 -18.19 -8.81 -14.39
CA VAL A 113 -18.11 -9.30 -15.79
C VAL A 113 -17.04 -10.36 -15.96
N GLN A 114 -15.96 -10.28 -15.19
CA GLN A 114 -14.86 -11.24 -15.26
C GLN A 114 -14.22 -11.47 -13.91
N GLU A 115 -13.78 -12.71 -13.64
CA GLU A 115 -12.90 -13.06 -12.53
C GLU A 115 -12.02 -14.24 -12.92
N TYR A 116 -10.77 -14.22 -12.49
CA TYR A 116 -9.85 -15.33 -12.69
C TYR A 116 -8.84 -15.45 -11.56
N LEU A 117 -8.45 -16.68 -11.28
CA LEU A 117 -7.32 -17.03 -10.42
C LEU A 117 -6.44 -18.02 -11.19
N ARG A 118 -5.16 -17.71 -11.30
CA ARG A 118 -4.15 -18.52 -11.98
C ARG A 118 -2.94 -18.72 -11.10
N ILE A 119 -2.31 -19.90 -11.23
CA ILE A 119 -1.13 -20.26 -10.47
C ILE A 119 -0.09 -20.92 -11.36
N LYS A 120 1.19 -20.68 -11.09
CA LYS A 120 2.31 -21.43 -11.64
C LYS A 120 3.44 -21.54 -10.62
N LEU A 121 4.31 -22.54 -10.72
CA LEU A 121 5.60 -22.51 -10.03
C LEU A 121 6.40 -21.30 -10.50
N ASP A 122 7.09 -20.63 -9.57
CA ASP A 122 7.93 -19.48 -9.91
C ASP A 122 9.28 -19.89 -10.49
N GLU A 123 9.21 -20.67 -11.56
CA GLU A 123 10.34 -21.19 -12.32
C GLU A 123 10.23 -20.80 -13.79
N LYS A 124 11.40 -20.69 -14.45
CA LYS A 124 11.45 -20.33 -15.87
C LYS A 124 10.77 -21.42 -16.74
N GLY A 125 9.89 -20.97 -17.62
CA GLY A 125 9.19 -21.84 -18.57
C GLY A 125 7.90 -22.47 -18.05
N GLN A 126 7.54 -22.27 -16.81
CA GLN A 126 6.28 -22.75 -16.25
C GLN A 126 5.08 -21.96 -16.79
N LYS A 127 3.98 -22.68 -17.07
CA LYS A 127 2.73 -22.10 -17.57
C LYS A 127 1.72 -21.94 -16.43
N TYR A 128 0.91 -20.89 -16.52
CA TYR A 128 -0.19 -20.70 -15.60
C TYR A 128 -1.26 -21.79 -15.73
N THR A 129 -1.68 -22.34 -14.62
CA THR A 129 -2.86 -23.20 -14.48
C THR A 129 -4.04 -22.35 -14.00
N GLN A 130 -5.16 -22.43 -14.70
CA GLN A 130 -6.40 -21.73 -14.33
C GLN A 130 -7.06 -22.48 -13.16
N LEU A 131 -7.34 -21.76 -12.07
CA LEU A 131 -8.03 -22.28 -10.86
C LEU A 131 -9.47 -21.78 -10.79
N ILE A 132 -9.73 -20.51 -11.14
CA ILE A 132 -11.04 -19.87 -11.21
C ILE A 132 -11.15 -19.18 -12.57
N SER A 133 -12.32 -19.32 -13.19
CA SER A 133 -12.68 -18.60 -14.42
C SER A 133 -14.14 -18.22 -14.36
N ARG A 134 -14.44 -16.92 -14.41
CA ARG A 134 -15.78 -16.37 -14.47
C ARG A 134 -15.91 -15.42 -15.67
N THR A 135 -17.04 -15.50 -16.32
CA THR A 135 -17.58 -14.54 -17.27
C THR A 135 -18.95 -14.08 -16.78
N ALA A 136 -19.59 -13.12 -17.43
CA ALA A 136 -20.98 -12.73 -17.11
C ALA A 136 -21.95 -13.91 -17.13
N GLU A 137 -21.74 -14.90 -18.01
CA GLU A 137 -22.67 -16.02 -18.20
C GLU A 137 -22.37 -17.24 -17.34
N SER A 138 -21.14 -17.43 -16.90
CA SER A 138 -20.71 -18.68 -16.24
C SER A 138 -19.57 -18.49 -15.27
N ALA A 139 -19.59 -19.26 -14.20
CA ALA A 139 -18.50 -19.37 -13.26
C ALA A 139 -18.04 -20.82 -13.09
N MET A 140 -16.75 -21.05 -13.16
CA MET A 140 -16.10 -22.34 -13.07
C MET A 140 -14.90 -22.30 -12.14
N TYR A 141 -14.62 -23.43 -11.50
CA TYR A 141 -13.44 -23.60 -10.66
C TYR A 141 -12.79 -24.97 -10.89
N LYS A 142 -11.56 -25.11 -10.49
CA LYS A 142 -10.82 -26.37 -10.55
C LYS A 142 -10.99 -27.11 -9.23
N SER A 143 -11.74 -28.21 -9.24
CA SER A 143 -12.12 -28.97 -8.03
C SER A 143 -11.04 -29.99 -7.59
N SER A 144 -10.13 -30.39 -8.48
CA SER A 144 -9.10 -31.38 -8.17
C SER A 144 -7.75 -30.99 -8.78
N GLU A 145 -6.66 -31.46 -8.20
CA GLU A 145 -5.29 -31.12 -8.58
C GLU A 145 -4.95 -31.54 -10.02
N THR A 146 -5.45 -32.70 -10.45
CA THR A 146 -5.22 -33.25 -11.79
C THR A 146 -6.27 -32.85 -12.83
N GLY A 147 -7.39 -32.24 -12.39
CA GLY A 147 -8.51 -31.84 -13.23
C GLY A 147 -8.28 -30.54 -14.00
N ARG A 148 -9.27 -30.17 -14.82
CA ARG A 148 -9.35 -28.84 -15.48
C ARG A 148 -10.25 -27.92 -14.69
N CYS A 149 -10.15 -26.59 -14.94
CA CYS A 149 -11.09 -25.61 -14.44
C CYS A 149 -12.43 -25.72 -15.20
N SER A 150 -13.29 -26.63 -14.75
CA SER A 150 -14.56 -27.00 -15.44
C SER A 150 -15.72 -27.28 -14.49
N SER A 151 -15.49 -27.33 -13.18
CA SER A 151 -16.55 -27.52 -12.18
C SER A 151 -17.37 -26.25 -12.10
N LYS A 152 -18.68 -26.33 -12.41
CA LYS A 152 -19.58 -25.18 -12.39
C LYS A 152 -19.92 -24.78 -10.96
N ILE A 153 -19.98 -23.48 -10.70
CA ILE A 153 -20.43 -22.91 -9.45
C ILE A 153 -21.43 -21.78 -9.74
N LYS A 154 -22.49 -21.71 -8.97
CA LYS A 154 -23.46 -20.62 -9.08
C LYS A 154 -23.02 -19.50 -8.12
N VAL A 155 -22.91 -18.28 -8.61
CA VAL A 155 -22.58 -17.08 -7.84
C VAL A 155 -23.60 -15.99 -8.13
N GLU A 156 -23.81 -15.10 -7.19
CA GLU A 156 -24.61 -13.90 -7.42
C GLU A 156 -23.87 -12.91 -8.34
N PRO A 157 -24.57 -11.99 -9.01
CA PRO A 157 -23.93 -11.02 -9.93
C PRO A 157 -22.77 -10.24 -9.31
N THR A 158 -22.89 -9.86 -8.04
CA THR A 158 -21.91 -9.08 -7.27
C THR A 158 -21.00 -9.92 -6.37
N GLU A 159 -21.16 -11.27 -6.36
CA GLU A 159 -20.35 -12.17 -5.54
C GLU A 159 -19.12 -12.65 -6.31
N LEU A 160 -17.92 -12.49 -5.76
CA LEU A 160 -16.70 -13.09 -6.31
C LEU A 160 -16.66 -14.59 -6.03
N VAL A 161 -16.25 -15.39 -7.02
CA VAL A 161 -16.05 -16.84 -6.89
C VAL A 161 -15.04 -17.15 -5.78
N VAL A 162 -13.96 -16.36 -5.66
CA VAL A 162 -12.98 -16.52 -4.59
C VAL A 162 -13.59 -16.41 -3.19
N ASN A 163 -14.58 -15.55 -2.99
CA ASN A 163 -15.28 -15.43 -1.70
C ASN A 163 -16.15 -16.63 -1.41
N LYS A 164 -16.87 -17.12 -2.41
CA LYS A 164 -17.73 -18.31 -2.25
C LYS A 164 -16.91 -19.55 -1.97
N LEU A 165 -15.80 -19.73 -2.66
CA LEU A 165 -14.90 -20.87 -2.47
C LEU A 165 -14.13 -20.82 -1.13
N ARG A 166 -14.12 -19.70 -0.42
CA ARG A 166 -13.52 -19.58 0.92
C ARG A 166 -14.12 -20.55 1.93
N ALA A 167 -15.39 -20.94 1.75
CA ALA A 167 -16.08 -21.89 2.60
C ALA A 167 -15.80 -23.37 2.22
N TYR A 168 -15.02 -23.62 1.17
CA TYR A 168 -14.73 -24.96 0.67
C TYR A 168 -13.35 -25.41 1.15
N ASP A 169 -13.29 -26.12 2.27
CA ASP A 169 -12.03 -26.58 2.86
C ASP A 169 -11.33 -27.71 2.05
N GLU A 170 -12.07 -28.41 1.18
CA GLU A 170 -11.59 -29.55 0.42
C GLU A 170 -10.82 -29.15 -0.86
N ILE A 171 -10.78 -27.87 -1.21
CA ILE A 171 -10.06 -27.40 -2.42
C ILE A 171 -8.56 -27.34 -2.13
N TYR A 172 -7.74 -27.97 -2.96
CA TYR A 172 -6.29 -28.05 -2.76
C TYR A 172 -5.56 -26.70 -2.74
N TYR A 173 -6.19 -25.61 -3.20
CA TYR A 173 -5.68 -24.22 -3.13
C TYR A 173 -6.45 -23.32 -2.14
N ALA A 174 -7.14 -23.92 -1.17
CA ALA A 174 -7.89 -23.16 -0.15
C ALA A 174 -7.00 -22.18 0.62
N ASP A 175 -5.74 -22.53 0.89
CA ASP A 175 -4.77 -21.66 1.56
C ASP A 175 -4.45 -20.39 0.73
N ILE A 176 -4.34 -20.54 -0.57
CA ILE A 176 -4.13 -19.40 -1.49
C ILE A 176 -5.32 -18.44 -1.42
N ILE A 177 -6.54 -18.98 -1.43
CA ILE A 177 -7.76 -18.18 -1.29
C ILE A 177 -7.80 -17.44 0.06
N ARG A 178 -7.47 -18.14 1.15
CA ARG A 178 -7.40 -17.52 2.49
C ARG A 178 -6.36 -16.42 2.56
N LYS A 179 -5.17 -16.65 2.01
CA LYS A 179 -4.09 -15.67 1.96
C LYS A 179 -4.45 -14.45 1.12
N LEU A 180 -5.10 -14.62 -0.04
CA LEU A 180 -5.60 -13.50 -0.86
C LEU A 180 -6.60 -12.64 -0.09
N ASN A 181 -7.57 -13.26 0.59
CA ASN A 181 -8.57 -12.55 1.40
C ASN A 181 -7.97 -11.90 2.66
N SER A 182 -6.78 -12.32 3.10
CA SER A 182 -6.09 -11.77 4.28
C SER A 182 -5.05 -10.70 3.95
N MET A 183 -4.79 -10.40 2.68
CA MET A 183 -3.84 -9.38 2.27
C MET A 183 -4.21 -8.04 2.89
N LYS A 184 -3.25 -7.36 3.50
CA LYS A 184 -3.46 -6.05 4.13
C LYS A 184 -2.68 -5.00 3.36
N PHE A 185 -3.38 -3.96 2.98
CA PHE A 185 -2.84 -2.71 2.49
C PHE A 185 -3.02 -1.65 3.57
N TYR A 186 -1.97 -0.93 3.84
CA TYR A 186 -1.99 0.17 4.78
C TYR A 186 -1.55 1.45 4.05
N MET A 187 -2.43 2.43 4.01
CA MET A 187 -2.15 3.72 3.39
C MET A 187 -2.00 4.81 4.46
N GLU A 188 -0.84 5.44 4.49
CA GLU A 188 -0.56 6.55 5.37
C GLU A 188 -0.83 7.87 4.66
N ASN A 189 -2.05 8.36 4.78
CA ASN A 189 -2.48 9.62 4.16
C ASN A 189 -2.20 10.85 5.02
N ASN A 190 -1.99 10.65 6.32
CA ASN A 190 -1.89 11.77 7.25
C ASN A 190 -0.73 11.55 8.23
N LEU A 191 0.42 12.11 7.87
CA LEU A 191 1.59 12.16 8.74
C LEU A 191 1.59 13.44 9.60
N ASP A 192 0.41 13.94 10.00
CA ASP A 192 0.34 15.03 10.99
C ASP A 192 0.79 14.52 12.36
N ALA A 193 2.07 14.73 12.61
CA ALA A 193 2.72 14.34 13.84
C ALA A 193 2.07 14.89 15.11
N LYS A 194 1.25 15.93 15.02
CA LYS A 194 0.59 16.55 16.20
C LYS A 194 -0.59 15.72 16.69
N SER A 195 -1.29 15.01 15.81
CA SER A 195 -2.48 14.23 16.16
C SER A 195 -2.15 12.90 16.85
N PHE A 196 -1.01 12.29 16.54
CA PHE A 196 -0.66 10.92 16.95
C PHE A 196 -0.04 10.78 18.34
N TYR A 197 0.47 11.88 18.92
CA TYR A 197 1.18 11.84 20.21
C TYR A 197 0.32 12.28 21.40
N ARG A 198 -0.99 12.38 21.24
CA ARG A 198 -1.88 12.77 22.33
C ARG A 198 -2.03 11.62 23.32
N PRO A 199 -1.62 11.80 24.59
CA PRO A 199 -1.89 10.83 25.63
C PRO A 199 -3.37 10.86 25.98
N ASP A 200 -4.18 10.05 25.33
CA ASP A 200 -5.60 9.91 25.64
C ASP A 200 -5.92 8.50 26.18
N PRO A 201 -6.95 8.35 27.02
CA PRO A 201 -7.40 7.07 27.53
C PRO A 201 -8.37 6.35 26.60
N ILE A 202 -8.59 6.82 25.37
CA ILE A 202 -9.62 6.34 24.45
C ILE A 202 -9.10 5.18 23.62
N ILE A 203 -9.89 4.09 23.53
CA ILE A 203 -9.68 3.00 22.55
C ILE A 203 -10.96 2.89 21.71
N ARG A 204 -10.84 3.00 20.38
CA ARG A 204 -11.96 2.76 19.47
C ARG A 204 -12.32 1.28 19.43
N LYS A 205 -13.63 0.95 19.43
CA LYS A 205 -14.11 -0.42 19.25
C LYS A 205 -13.95 -0.86 17.80
N GLY A 206 -13.75 -2.16 17.58
CA GLY A 206 -13.65 -2.74 16.23
C GLY A 206 -12.26 -2.66 15.59
N ILE A 207 -11.30 -2.00 16.22
CA ILE A 207 -9.94 -1.91 15.75
C ILE A 207 -9.10 -2.92 16.52
N GLY A 208 -9.03 -4.14 16.00
CA GLY A 208 -8.27 -5.24 16.61
C GLY A 208 -6.80 -5.31 16.21
N ASP A 209 -6.34 -4.47 15.29
CA ASP A 209 -4.98 -4.50 14.76
C ASP A 209 -4.16 -3.31 15.27
N MET A 210 -2.98 -3.61 15.83
CA MET A 210 -2.03 -2.58 16.31
C MET A 210 -1.68 -1.51 15.27
N MET A 211 -1.71 -1.88 13.98
CA MET A 211 -1.39 -0.95 12.88
C MET A 211 -2.47 0.11 12.65
N ILE A 212 -3.71 -0.20 12.99
CA ILE A 212 -4.87 0.63 12.66
C ILE A 212 -5.17 1.63 13.77
N ASP A 213 -4.80 1.33 15.03
CA ASP A 213 -4.91 2.29 16.14
C ASP A 213 -3.76 3.32 16.10
N ALA A 214 -3.51 3.87 14.91
CA ALA A 214 -2.44 4.83 14.69
C ALA A 214 -2.66 6.18 15.40
N GLU A 215 -3.82 6.38 16.01
CA GLU A 215 -4.15 7.64 16.69
C GLU A 215 -3.47 7.80 18.05
N ASN A 216 -2.96 6.70 18.65
CA ASN A 216 -2.25 6.76 19.93
C ASN A 216 -0.90 6.03 19.85
N LEU A 217 0.06 6.65 19.20
CA LEU A 217 1.39 6.08 19.00
C LEU A 217 2.10 5.70 20.31
N PRO A 218 2.08 6.48 21.41
CA PRO A 218 2.67 6.05 22.68
C PRO A 218 2.10 4.74 23.23
N ARG A 219 0.79 4.48 23.05
CA ARG A 219 0.16 3.22 23.42
C ARG A 219 0.70 2.06 22.58
N ILE A 220 0.79 2.28 21.25
CA ILE A 220 1.33 1.28 20.31
C ILE A 220 2.77 0.92 20.70
N ILE A 221 3.61 1.92 20.97
CA ILE A 221 4.99 1.72 21.41
C ILE A 221 5.07 0.96 22.74
N TYR A 222 4.17 1.26 23.69
CA TYR A 222 4.08 0.52 24.93
C TYR A 222 3.70 -0.96 24.69
N GLN A 223 2.73 -1.23 23.85
CA GLN A 223 2.32 -2.58 23.48
C GLN A 223 3.42 -3.32 22.71
N LEU A 224 4.17 -2.63 21.85
CA LEU A 224 5.32 -3.17 21.15
C LEU A 224 6.39 -3.60 22.16
N LYS A 225 6.71 -2.75 23.14
CA LYS A 225 7.64 -3.06 24.24
C LYS A 225 7.18 -4.27 25.07
N ASP A 226 5.87 -4.35 25.37
CA ASP A 226 5.32 -5.40 26.25
C ASP A 226 5.26 -6.76 25.53
N LYS A 227 4.86 -6.79 24.25
CA LYS A 227 4.60 -8.01 23.50
C LYS A 227 5.73 -8.44 22.57
N PHE A 228 6.51 -7.49 22.05
CA PHE A 228 7.55 -7.70 21.04
C PHE A 228 8.78 -6.84 21.37
N ASN A 229 9.39 -7.11 22.51
CA ASN A 229 10.50 -6.27 23.03
C ASN A 229 11.70 -6.21 22.08
N ASP A 230 11.97 -7.26 21.33
CA ASP A 230 13.00 -7.29 20.28
C ASP A 230 12.76 -6.24 19.20
N LYS A 231 11.51 -6.07 18.78
CA LYS A 231 11.11 -5.05 17.81
C LYS A 231 11.13 -3.63 18.40
N TYR A 232 10.81 -3.51 19.67
CA TYR A 232 10.94 -2.23 20.37
C TYR A 232 12.40 -1.77 20.46
N GLU A 233 13.32 -2.66 20.83
CA GLU A 233 14.76 -2.34 20.86
C GLU A 233 15.29 -2.06 19.45
N LEU A 234 14.88 -2.82 18.43
CA LEU A 234 15.22 -2.54 17.04
C LEU A 234 14.78 -1.12 16.62
N LEU A 235 13.54 -0.71 16.99
CA LEU A 235 13.05 0.64 16.69
C LEU A 235 13.93 1.72 17.32
N LYS A 236 14.35 1.52 18.58
CA LYS A 236 15.26 2.44 19.30
C LYS A 236 16.61 2.55 18.61
N ASP A 237 17.20 1.41 18.28
CA ASP A 237 18.51 1.34 17.64
C ASP A 237 18.52 2.03 16.27
N VAL A 238 17.53 1.74 15.47
CA VAL A 238 17.37 2.34 14.12
C VAL A 238 17.11 3.84 14.22
N TYR A 239 16.28 4.26 15.16
CA TYR A 239 16.01 5.68 15.35
C TYR A 239 17.26 6.44 15.85
N ALA A 240 18.03 5.87 16.78
CA ALA A 240 19.28 6.45 17.27
C ALA A 240 20.36 6.55 16.16
N GLN A 241 20.39 5.61 15.20
CA GLN A 241 21.26 5.71 14.03
C GLN A 241 20.95 6.92 13.16
N LEU A 242 19.66 7.28 13.02
CA LEU A 242 19.22 8.45 12.25
C LEU A 242 19.34 9.77 13.04
N PHE A 243 19.20 9.70 14.36
CA PHE A 243 19.24 10.84 15.28
C PHE A 243 20.28 10.58 16.36
N PRO A 244 21.59 10.79 16.09
CA PRO A 244 22.67 10.39 16.99
C PRO A 244 22.67 11.08 18.36
N ASP A 245 21.95 12.18 18.52
CA ASP A 245 21.79 12.85 19.80
C ASP A 245 20.76 12.18 20.70
N VAL A 246 19.91 11.31 20.16
CA VAL A 246 18.94 10.52 20.92
C VAL A 246 19.65 9.32 21.54
N GLU A 247 19.73 9.28 22.87
CA GLU A 247 20.33 8.18 23.63
C GLU A 247 19.31 7.07 23.92
N ASP A 248 18.05 7.44 24.17
CA ASP A 248 17.02 6.46 24.53
C ASP A 248 15.61 7.00 24.23
N LEU A 249 14.69 6.07 23.96
CA LEU A 249 13.26 6.30 23.85
C LEU A 249 12.56 5.56 24.99
N ILE A 250 11.83 6.28 25.81
CA ILE A 250 11.26 5.75 27.05
C ILE A 250 9.73 5.91 26.99
N VAL A 251 9.02 4.80 26.91
CA VAL A 251 7.55 4.83 27.02
C VAL A 251 7.12 4.52 28.43
N LYS A 252 6.24 5.34 29.01
CA LYS A 252 5.69 5.16 30.34
C LYS A 252 4.17 5.10 30.32
N GLN A 253 3.63 4.21 31.14
CA GLN A 253 2.22 4.11 31.43
C GLN A 253 1.90 4.87 32.71
N TYR A 254 0.90 5.70 32.69
CA TYR A 254 0.35 6.37 33.87
C TYR A 254 -1.09 5.90 34.10
N LYS A 255 -1.38 5.46 35.32
CA LYS A 255 -2.74 5.09 35.71
C LYS A 255 -3.53 6.37 36.01
N ILE A 256 -4.73 6.42 35.50
CA ILE A 256 -5.70 7.49 35.77
C ILE A 256 -6.90 6.91 36.52
N ASN A 257 -7.44 7.67 37.48
CA ASN A 257 -8.65 7.28 38.17
C ASN A 257 -9.86 7.90 37.45
N GLY A 258 -10.95 7.12 37.36
CA GLY A 258 -12.23 7.64 36.90
C GLY A 258 -12.65 7.30 35.47
N ALA A 259 -12.02 6.33 34.81
CA ALA A 259 -12.60 5.75 33.61
C ALA A 259 -13.82 4.88 33.98
N ASP A 260 -15.01 5.45 33.82
CA ASP A 260 -16.28 4.80 34.14
C ASP A 260 -17.01 4.48 32.83
N ASN A 261 -16.74 3.27 32.30
CA ASN A 261 -17.36 2.80 31.06
C ASN A 261 -18.86 2.50 31.24
N ASP A 262 -19.34 2.32 32.48
CA ASP A 262 -20.76 2.07 32.76
C ASP A 262 -21.64 3.29 32.48
N LYS A 263 -21.01 4.46 32.33
CA LYS A 263 -21.70 5.71 31.95
C LYS A 263 -21.69 5.99 30.45
N LEU A 264 -21.00 5.15 29.65
CA LEU A 264 -21.02 5.29 28.20
C LEU A 264 -22.26 4.58 27.62
N PRO A 265 -22.84 5.10 26.54
CA PRO A 265 -23.86 4.37 25.78
C PRO A 265 -23.33 3.03 25.30
N ASP A 266 -24.16 2.00 25.24
CA ASP A 266 -23.79 0.65 24.81
C ASP A 266 -23.25 0.63 23.37
N ASP A 267 -23.74 1.52 22.52
CA ASP A 267 -23.35 1.73 21.12
C ASP A 267 -22.15 2.69 20.96
N ALA A 268 -21.59 3.22 22.05
CA ALA A 268 -20.42 4.10 21.94
C ALA A 268 -19.31 3.42 21.13
N PRO A 269 -18.74 4.10 20.10
CA PRO A 269 -17.72 3.52 19.22
C PRO A 269 -16.33 3.41 19.89
N PHE A 270 -16.24 3.68 21.18
CA PHE A 270 -15.00 3.65 21.95
C PHE A 270 -15.21 3.18 23.39
N VAL A 271 -14.12 2.82 24.05
CA VAL A 271 -14.06 2.55 25.49
C VAL A 271 -12.99 3.42 26.13
N LEU A 272 -13.17 3.76 27.42
CA LEU A 272 -12.16 4.46 28.21
C LEU A 272 -11.26 3.44 28.93
N THR A 273 -9.95 3.71 28.95
CA THR A 273 -8.98 2.94 29.71
C THR A 273 -8.56 3.69 30.96
N ASN A 274 -8.14 2.97 32.00
CA ASN A 274 -7.56 3.55 33.22
C ASN A 274 -6.07 3.88 33.05
N SER A 275 -5.62 4.11 31.81
CA SER A 275 -4.20 4.36 31.54
C SER A 275 -4.02 5.32 30.37
N ILE A 276 -3.04 6.22 30.53
CA ILE A 276 -2.49 7.03 29.45
C ILE A 276 -1.03 6.65 29.25
N TYR A 277 -0.51 6.88 28.05
CA TYR A 277 0.84 6.53 27.66
C TYR A 277 1.57 7.75 27.18
N VAL A 278 2.81 7.93 27.59
CA VAL A 278 3.66 9.05 27.20
C VAL A 278 5.00 8.53 26.72
N LEU A 279 5.46 9.02 25.58
CA LEU A 279 6.76 8.72 25.01
C LEU A 279 7.74 9.86 25.31
N TYR A 280 8.86 9.56 25.91
CA TYR A 280 9.94 10.48 26.23
C TYR A 280 11.16 10.19 25.39
N VAL A 281 11.92 11.24 25.09
CA VAL A 281 13.24 11.17 24.46
C VAL A 281 14.29 11.57 25.48
N LYS A 282 15.30 10.72 25.65
CA LYS A 282 16.54 11.07 26.34
C LYS A 282 17.55 11.52 25.29
N ASP A 283 17.85 12.81 25.29
CA ASP A 283 18.83 13.43 24.40
C ASP A 283 20.12 13.71 25.18
N ARG A 284 21.31 13.42 24.60
CA ARG A 284 22.60 13.59 25.25
C ARG A 284 22.93 15.03 25.64
N ASN A 285 22.31 15.99 24.96
CA ASN A 285 22.54 17.41 25.15
C ASN A 285 21.58 18.04 26.18
N LEU A 286 20.58 17.26 26.66
CA LEU A 286 19.56 17.75 27.58
C LEU A 286 19.74 17.16 28.97
N ALA A 287 19.53 18.01 30.01
CA ALA A 287 19.64 17.58 31.41
C ALA A 287 18.56 16.58 31.84
N HIS A 288 17.40 16.61 31.20
CA HIS A 288 16.25 15.75 31.49
C HIS A 288 15.58 15.24 30.19
N PRO A 289 14.98 14.04 30.22
CA PRO A 289 14.18 13.57 29.10
C PRO A 289 13.03 14.55 28.79
N ILE A 290 12.78 14.77 27.51
CA ILE A 290 11.68 15.61 27.02
C ILE A 290 10.54 14.75 26.47
N ASP A 291 9.34 15.29 26.47
CA ASP A 291 8.20 14.66 25.78
C ASP A 291 8.49 14.59 24.28
N PHE A 292 8.20 13.44 23.66
CA PHE A 292 8.42 13.23 22.23
C PHE A 292 7.69 14.26 21.35
N VAL A 293 6.58 14.82 21.81
CA VAL A 293 5.86 15.91 21.15
C VAL A 293 6.76 17.12 20.85
N MET A 294 7.79 17.35 21.67
CA MET A 294 8.74 18.45 21.52
C MET A 294 9.79 18.22 20.41
N MET A 295 9.87 17.01 19.87
CA MET A 295 10.77 16.72 18.73
C MET A 295 10.32 17.47 17.47
N SER A 296 11.25 17.69 16.53
CA SER A 296 10.93 18.29 15.23
C SER A 296 9.93 17.44 14.46
N ASP A 297 9.14 18.07 13.59
CA ASP A 297 8.13 17.34 12.81
C ASP A 297 8.75 16.27 11.91
N GLY A 298 9.93 16.55 11.33
CA GLY A 298 10.68 15.55 10.56
C GLY A 298 11.10 14.34 11.42
N ALA A 299 11.58 14.56 12.64
CA ALA A 299 11.96 13.50 13.57
C ALA A 299 10.76 12.64 13.96
N LYS A 300 9.62 13.26 14.25
CA LYS A 300 8.36 12.59 14.57
C LYS A 300 7.86 11.76 13.38
N ARG A 301 7.91 12.33 12.17
CA ARG A 301 7.48 11.66 10.93
C ARG A 301 8.31 10.41 10.64
N VAL A 302 9.64 10.53 10.71
CA VAL A 302 10.55 9.40 10.56
C VAL A 302 10.23 8.29 11.57
N PHE A 303 10.03 8.65 12.84
CA PHE A 303 9.68 7.70 13.89
C PHE A 303 8.37 6.97 13.62
N MET A 304 7.34 7.68 13.19
CA MET A 304 6.03 7.10 12.84
C MET A 304 6.17 6.07 11.72
N ILE A 305 6.86 6.42 10.65
CA ILE A 305 7.03 5.53 9.49
C ILE A 305 7.85 4.29 9.89
N LEU A 306 8.97 4.45 10.64
CA LEU A 306 9.74 3.33 11.14
C LEU A 306 8.90 2.39 12.03
N THR A 307 8.10 2.98 12.93
CA THR A 307 7.20 2.19 13.79
C THR A 307 6.23 1.35 12.96
N LYS A 308 5.62 1.93 11.93
CA LYS A 308 4.67 1.22 11.05
C LYS A 308 5.32 0.11 10.25
N ILE A 309 6.53 0.34 9.75
CA ILE A 309 7.30 -0.68 9.03
C ILE A 309 7.63 -1.85 9.97
N ILE A 310 8.11 -1.58 11.18
CA ILE A 310 8.44 -2.62 12.16
C ILE A 310 7.17 -3.38 12.59
N LEU A 311 6.04 -2.69 12.74
CA LEU A 311 4.76 -3.32 13.06
C LEU A 311 4.20 -4.14 11.90
N SER A 312 4.50 -3.79 10.65
CA SER A 312 3.99 -4.51 9.47
C SER A 312 4.37 -5.98 9.50
N SER A 313 5.60 -6.28 9.93
CA SER A 313 6.07 -7.67 10.09
C SER A 313 5.34 -8.44 11.20
N ALA A 314 4.79 -7.75 12.20
CA ALA A 314 3.96 -8.36 13.25
C ALA A 314 2.49 -8.54 12.84
N SER A 315 2.02 -7.76 11.86
CA SER A 315 0.60 -7.68 11.46
C SER A 315 0.30 -8.30 10.08
N ASN A 316 1.30 -8.96 9.45
CA ASN A 316 1.19 -9.54 8.09
C ASN A 316 0.67 -8.54 7.04
N VAL A 317 1.16 -7.30 7.09
CA VAL A 317 0.84 -6.29 6.07
C VAL A 317 1.64 -6.59 4.82
N SER A 318 0.96 -6.62 3.67
CA SER A 318 1.58 -6.96 2.38
C SER A 318 2.16 -5.75 1.67
N LEU A 319 1.53 -4.58 1.85
CA LEU A 319 1.93 -3.34 1.19
C LEU A 319 1.62 -2.13 2.10
N ILE A 320 2.61 -1.24 2.24
CA ILE A 320 2.45 0.06 2.88
C ILE A 320 2.59 1.15 1.81
N ALA A 321 1.63 2.07 1.75
CA ALA A 321 1.73 3.28 0.96
C ALA A 321 2.04 4.47 1.85
N ILE A 322 2.99 5.31 1.41
CA ILE A 322 3.41 6.50 2.12
C ILE A 322 3.44 7.67 1.14
N GLU A 323 2.63 8.69 1.41
CA GLU A 323 2.65 9.91 0.61
C GLU A 323 3.76 10.85 1.08
N GLU A 324 4.60 11.24 0.13
CA GLU A 324 5.65 12.26 0.29
C GLU A 324 6.51 12.06 1.55
N PRO A 325 7.21 10.91 1.71
CA PRO A 325 8.00 10.60 2.89
C PRO A 325 9.14 11.59 3.15
N GLU A 326 9.55 12.33 2.11
CA GLU A 326 10.58 13.36 2.17
C GLU A 326 10.14 14.67 2.84
N ASN A 327 8.84 14.91 2.99
CA ASN A 327 8.34 16.15 3.57
C ASN A 327 8.83 16.33 5.01
N SER A 328 9.38 17.51 5.31
CA SER A 328 9.98 17.87 6.58
C SER A 328 11.23 17.08 6.98
N VAL A 329 11.77 16.25 6.07
CA VAL A 329 12.99 15.48 6.29
C VAL A 329 14.16 16.07 5.49
N HIS A 330 15.28 16.34 6.16
CA HIS A 330 16.46 16.88 5.46
C HIS A 330 16.99 15.86 4.43
N PRO A 331 17.38 16.26 3.20
CA PRO A 331 17.80 15.33 2.13
C PRO A 331 18.87 14.32 2.53
N ARG A 332 19.89 14.72 3.31
CA ARG A 332 20.93 13.78 3.80
C ARG A 332 20.36 12.72 4.73
N LEU A 333 19.43 13.11 5.61
CA LEU A 333 18.76 12.18 6.52
C LEU A 333 17.87 11.23 5.72
N PHE A 334 17.20 11.74 4.68
CA PHE A 334 16.32 10.97 3.83
C PHE A 334 17.07 9.80 3.13
N GLN A 335 18.28 10.03 2.62
CA GLN A 335 19.09 8.96 2.02
C GLN A 335 19.39 7.82 3.00
N SER A 336 19.83 8.17 4.23
CA SER A 336 20.12 7.18 5.27
C SER A 336 18.84 6.45 5.71
N TYR A 337 17.75 7.17 5.79
CA TYR A 337 16.44 6.68 6.16
C TYR A 337 15.89 5.66 5.15
N ILE A 338 15.92 5.94 3.84
CA ILE A 338 15.50 5.00 2.79
C ILE A 338 16.33 3.72 2.83
N ARG A 339 17.64 3.82 3.03
CA ARG A 339 18.52 2.64 3.16
C ARG A 339 18.14 1.77 4.37
N ILE A 340 17.84 2.39 5.50
CA ILE A 340 17.40 1.67 6.70
C ILE A 340 16.05 1.01 6.45
N ILE A 341 15.10 1.72 5.87
CA ILE A 341 13.79 1.15 5.51
C ILE A 341 13.97 -0.11 4.65
N SER A 342 14.79 -0.05 3.61
CA SER A 342 14.99 -1.19 2.71
C SER A 342 15.56 -2.42 3.42
N GLN A 343 16.28 -2.24 4.53
CA GLN A 343 16.82 -3.32 5.35
C GLN A 343 15.82 -3.89 6.36
N LEU A 344 14.81 -3.10 6.75
CA LEU A 344 13.77 -3.51 7.70
C LEU A 344 12.61 -4.27 7.04
N LEU A 345 12.52 -4.22 5.71
CA LEU A 345 11.46 -4.86 4.97
C LEU A 345 11.74 -6.35 4.78
N ASP A 346 10.88 -7.19 5.35
CA ASP A 346 10.86 -8.63 5.12
C ASP A 346 10.01 -8.95 3.86
N ASP A 347 8.78 -9.40 4.09
CA ASP A 347 7.80 -9.73 3.04
C ASP A 347 6.91 -8.54 2.64
N CYS A 348 6.92 -7.47 3.43
CA CYS A 348 6.17 -6.25 3.18
C CYS A 348 6.85 -5.41 2.10
N LYS A 349 6.08 -4.86 1.18
CA LYS A 349 6.54 -3.89 0.18
C LYS A 349 6.13 -2.48 0.57
N ILE A 350 6.88 -1.48 0.08
CA ILE A 350 6.51 -0.07 0.25
C ILE A 350 6.31 0.56 -1.11
N ILE A 351 5.22 1.30 -1.25
CA ILE A 351 5.01 2.23 -2.36
C ILE A 351 5.00 3.66 -1.81
N ILE A 352 5.78 4.54 -2.42
CA ILE A 352 5.86 5.95 -2.05
C ILE A 352 5.42 6.83 -3.22
N THR A 353 4.75 7.93 -2.93
CA THR A 353 4.50 8.97 -3.91
C THR A 353 5.40 10.16 -3.65
N SER A 354 5.94 10.77 -4.69
CA SER A 354 6.79 11.93 -4.56
C SER A 354 6.63 12.91 -5.72
N HIS A 355 6.85 14.17 -5.42
CA HIS A 355 7.04 15.24 -6.38
C HIS A 355 8.43 15.89 -6.24
N SER A 356 9.34 15.25 -5.50
CA SER A 356 10.68 15.76 -5.21
C SER A 356 11.74 15.16 -6.11
N PRO A 357 12.59 15.99 -6.76
CA PRO A 357 13.74 15.51 -7.52
C PRO A 357 14.72 14.66 -6.71
N TYR A 358 14.79 14.87 -5.39
CA TYR A 358 15.69 14.12 -4.51
C TYR A 358 15.38 12.62 -4.46
N ILE A 359 14.10 12.22 -4.57
CA ILE A 359 13.71 10.81 -4.61
C ILE A 359 14.38 10.09 -5.77
N VAL A 360 14.39 10.71 -6.96
CA VAL A 360 15.01 10.14 -8.16
C VAL A 360 16.51 9.95 -7.99
N SER A 361 17.16 10.83 -7.23
CA SER A 361 18.60 10.77 -6.98
C SER A 361 19.00 9.73 -5.92
N TYR A 362 18.07 9.28 -5.07
CA TYR A 362 18.38 8.40 -3.94
C TYR A 362 17.83 6.99 -4.08
N LEU A 363 16.90 6.75 -5.01
CA LEU A 363 16.36 5.43 -5.29
C LEU A 363 17.05 4.79 -6.50
N GLU A 364 17.04 3.46 -6.51
CA GLU A 364 17.40 2.71 -7.71
C GLU A 364 16.40 3.04 -8.83
N PRO A 365 16.86 3.40 -10.03
CA PRO A 365 15.96 3.79 -11.12
C PRO A 365 14.91 2.72 -11.47
N SER A 366 15.23 1.43 -11.28
CA SER A 366 14.28 0.34 -11.47
C SER A 366 13.11 0.35 -10.49
N TRP A 367 13.21 1.08 -9.39
CA TRP A 367 12.15 1.23 -8.38
C TRP A 367 11.20 2.39 -8.69
N ILE A 368 11.48 3.14 -9.75
CA ILE A 368 10.76 4.39 -10.06
C ILE A 368 9.81 4.16 -11.23
N HIS A 369 8.54 4.49 -11.00
CA HIS A 369 7.54 4.64 -12.04
C HIS A 369 7.28 6.13 -12.27
N VAL A 370 7.53 6.58 -13.50
CA VAL A 370 7.36 7.97 -13.90
C VAL A 370 5.99 8.18 -14.52
N GLY A 371 5.23 9.12 -13.98
CA GLY A 371 3.91 9.46 -14.50
C GLY A 371 4.00 10.45 -15.65
N MET A 372 3.32 10.15 -16.75
CA MET A 372 3.26 10.99 -17.95
C MET A 372 1.83 11.18 -18.46
N ASN A 373 1.51 12.39 -18.88
CA ASN A 373 0.24 12.72 -19.54
C ASN A 373 0.36 12.58 -21.07
N ARG A 374 0.14 11.41 -21.60
CA ARG A 374 0.03 11.22 -23.06
C ARG A 374 -1.34 11.62 -23.61
N LYS A 375 -2.36 11.46 -22.77
CA LYS A 375 -3.73 11.87 -23.07
C LYS A 375 -4.21 12.84 -22.00
N PRO A 376 -4.90 13.90 -22.34
CA PRO A 376 -5.38 14.89 -21.38
C PRO A 376 -6.18 14.26 -20.25
N GLY A 377 -5.71 14.47 -19.02
CA GLY A 377 -6.38 14.02 -17.80
C GLY A 377 -6.30 12.51 -17.53
N VAL A 378 -5.57 11.73 -18.30
CA VAL A 378 -5.33 10.30 -18.07
C VAL A 378 -3.94 10.11 -17.45
N ALA A 379 -3.87 9.35 -16.37
CA ALA A 379 -2.61 9.01 -15.70
C ALA A 379 -2.09 7.66 -16.22
N GLU A 380 -0.88 7.69 -16.73
CA GLU A 380 -0.11 6.52 -17.16
C GLU A 380 1.25 6.53 -16.45
N PHE A 381 1.78 5.37 -16.07
CA PHE A 381 3.05 5.25 -15.33
C PHE A 381 3.97 4.26 -16.04
N PHE A 382 5.24 4.65 -16.20
CA PHE A 382 6.24 3.89 -16.95
C PHE A 382 7.53 3.73 -16.14
N THR A 383 8.22 2.61 -16.36
CA THR A 383 9.56 2.37 -15.80
C THR A 383 10.64 2.83 -16.76
N PHE A 384 11.87 2.99 -16.26
CA PHE A 384 13.01 3.36 -17.09
C PHE A 384 13.50 2.17 -17.94
N LYS A 385 13.82 2.42 -19.21
CA LYS A 385 14.64 1.52 -20.01
C LYS A 385 16.04 1.42 -19.41
N LYS A 386 16.68 0.27 -19.47
CA LYS A 386 18.09 0.11 -19.04
C LYS A 386 19.06 1.08 -19.76
N SER A 387 18.84 1.33 -21.05
CA SER A 387 19.58 2.33 -21.83
C SER A 387 19.17 3.76 -21.44
N GLY A 388 17.89 3.99 -21.21
CA GLY A 388 17.33 5.29 -20.89
C GLY A 388 17.82 5.88 -19.58
N GLN A 389 18.08 5.04 -18.56
CA GLN A 389 18.67 5.48 -17.30
C GLN A 389 20.07 6.12 -17.49
N LYS A 390 20.93 5.44 -18.27
CA LYS A 390 22.29 5.94 -18.57
C LYS A 390 22.24 7.21 -19.38
N GLN A 391 21.35 7.27 -20.36
CA GLN A 391 21.18 8.44 -21.19
C GLN A 391 20.67 9.63 -20.38
N LEU A 392 19.63 9.44 -19.54
CA LEU A 392 19.11 10.49 -18.65
C LEU A 392 20.20 11.06 -17.73
N GLN A 393 21.08 10.19 -17.21
CA GLN A 393 22.18 10.63 -16.36
C GLN A 393 23.20 11.46 -17.17
N GLN A 394 23.57 11.01 -18.39
CA GLN A 394 24.50 11.73 -19.26
C GLN A 394 23.96 13.10 -19.67
N ASP A 395 22.68 13.13 -20.08
CA ASP A 395 22.02 14.36 -20.48
C ASP A 395 21.92 15.35 -19.30
N ALA A 396 21.61 14.86 -18.09
CA ALA A 396 21.60 15.69 -16.89
C ALA A 396 22.98 16.26 -16.57
N GLU A 397 24.06 15.49 -16.74
CA GLU A 397 25.46 15.96 -16.55
C GLU A 397 25.82 17.03 -17.57
N GLU A 398 25.40 16.92 -18.83
CA GLU A 398 25.60 17.94 -19.87
C GLU A 398 24.93 19.27 -19.50
N PHE A 399 23.74 19.22 -18.87
CA PHE A 399 23.04 20.41 -18.39
C PHE A 399 23.49 20.87 -17.00
N HIS A 400 24.48 20.22 -16.39
CA HIS A 400 24.93 20.50 -15.01
C HIS A 400 23.82 20.37 -13.95
N MET A 401 22.92 19.46 -14.16
CA MET A 401 21.77 19.17 -13.28
C MET A 401 21.93 17.81 -12.59
N SER A 402 21.22 17.61 -11.48
CA SER A 402 21.01 16.25 -10.99
C SER A 402 20.05 15.49 -11.90
N MET A 403 20.14 14.15 -11.93
CA MET A 403 19.22 13.32 -12.72
C MET A 403 17.75 13.61 -12.36
N GLY A 404 17.47 13.85 -11.07
CA GLY A 404 16.13 14.19 -10.61
C GLY A 404 15.66 15.55 -11.10
N ASP A 405 16.50 16.61 -10.97
CA ASP A 405 16.14 17.95 -11.44
C ASP A 405 15.92 17.96 -12.96
N TYR A 406 16.75 17.23 -13.70
CA TYR A 406 16.64 17.12 -15.15
C TYR A 406 15.33 16.39 -15.54
N LEU A 407 15.01 15.24 -14.90
CA LEU A 407 13.74 14.53 -15.13
C LEU A 407 12.55 15.43 -14.86
N PHE A 408 12.55 16.18 -13.76
CA PHE A 408 11.44 17.08 -13.43
C PHE A 408 11.34 18.27 -14.39
N SER A 409 12.46 18.76 -14.94
CA SER A 409 12.44 19.76 -15.99
C SER A 409 11.77 19.24 -17.27
N LEU A 410 12.06 17.98 -17.64
CA LEU A 410 11.41 17.33 -18.77
C LEU A 410 9.91 17.09 -18.53
N LEU A 411 9.53 16.69 -17.32
CA LEU A 411 8.11 16.49 -16.96
C LEU A 411 7.31 17.80 -16.95
N ALA A 412 7.94 18.91 -16.64
CA ALA A 412 7.30 20.23 -16.62
C ALA A 412 7.05 20.80 -18.01
N ASP A 413 7.80 20.37 -19.02
CA ASP A 413 7.68 20.83 -20.39
C ASP A 413 6.87 19.81 -21.21
N SER A 414 5.70 20.21 -21.63
CA SER A 414 4.77 19.37 -22.42
C SER A 414 5.26 19.02 -23.83
N GLU A 415 6.30 19.70 -24.33
CA GLU A 415 6.88 19.44 -25.65
C GLU A 415 7.96 18.37 -25.61
N ASN A 416 8.49 18.03 -24.43
CA ASN A 416 9.53 17.04 -24.29
C ASN A 416 8.99 15.60 -24.38
N ASN A 417 9.67 14.79 -25.17
CA ASN A 417 9.39 13.38 -25.30
C ASN A 417 10.29 12.57 -24.35
N LEU A 418 9.67 11.92 -23.35
CA LEU A 418 10.35 11.03 -22.42
C LEU A 418 10.43 9.58 -22.93
N ASP A 419 9.91 9.29 -24.11
CA ASP A 419 9.87 7.94 -24.69
C ASP A 419 11.27 7.33 -24.91
N ASP A 420 12.29 8.16 -25.06
CA ASP A 420 13.68 7.69 -25.18
C ASP A 420 14.21 7.08 -23.87
N TYR A 421 13.71 7.56 -22.72
CA TYR A 421 14.16 7.15 -21.40
C TYR A 421 13.27 6.04 -20.78
N LEU A 422 11.99 5.99 -21.13
CA LEU A 422 10.98 5.15 -20.48
C LEU A 422 10.58 3.95 -21.33
N GLU A 423 10.26 2.83 -20.66
CA GLU A 423 9.66 1.64 -21.28
C GLU A 423 8.19 1.95 -21.58
N CYS A 424 7.96 2.44 -22.76
CA CYS A 424 6.62 2.63 -23.26
C CYS A 424 6.25 1.34 -23.99
N ASP A 425 5.47 0.46 -23.34
CA ASP A 425 4.85 -0.65 -24.03
C ASP A 425 3.92 -0.06 -25.10
N VAL A 426 4.41 -0.01 -26.31
CA VAL A 426 3.58 0.20 -27.50
C VAL A 426 2.88 -1.15 -27.70
N ASN A 427 1.82 -1.41 -26.94
CA ASN A 427 0.83 -2.41 -27.36
C ASN A 427 0.05 -1.77 -28.50
N GLU A 428 0.54 -1.97 -29.74
CA GLU A 428 -0.25 -1.86 -30.94
C GLU A 428 -1.32 -2.97 -30.99
#